data_fdeb8b5d486d79698ac7116075282ffe
#
_entry.id   fdeb8b5d486d79698ac7116075282ffe
#
_cell.length_a   1.000
_cell.length_b   1.000
_cell.length_c   1.000
_cell.angle_alpha   90.00
_cell.angle_beta   90.00
_cell.angle_gamma   90.00
#
_symmetry.space_group_name_H-M   'P 1'
#
loop_
_entity.id
_entity.type
_entity.pdbx_description
1 polymer ?
#
loop_
_entity_poly.entity_id
_entity_poly.type
_entity_poly.pdbx_seq_one_letter_code
_entity_poly.pdbx_strand_id
1 'polypeptide(L)'
;MGLGRVYTFGPTFRAENSNTTRHLAEFWMVEPEVAFNNLEDNIDLAEDFLKYVINYVLENCKDDLDFLDKRFAEEQKQKPEKDRASEGLIEKLQNVNSNFQLMNGVLICRVSMSDS
;
A
#
# COMPACT_ATOMS: atom_id res chain seq x y z
N MET A 1 27.69 -4.10 15.19
CA MET A 1 26.58 -3.26 14.69
C MET A 1 26.66 -1.88 15.29
N GLY A 2 27.02 -0.87 14.50
CA GLY A 2 27.18 0.51 14.98
C GLY A 2 25.93 1.38 14.91
N LEU A 3 24.83 0.90 14.25
CA LEU A 3 23.65 1.71 13.97
C LEU A 3 22.40 1.00 14.50
N GLY A 4 21.61 1.70 15.33
CA GLY A 4 20.41 1.14 15.95
C GLY A 4 19.19 1.14 15.02
N ARG A 5 19.13 2.09 14.08
CA ARG A 5 18.06 2.23 13.09
C ARG A 5 18.67 2.58 11.75
N VAL A 6 18.37 1.79 10.76
CA VAL A 6 18.85 1.97 9.39
C VAL A 6 17.75 1.68 8.40
N TYR A 7 17.88 2.21 7.20
CA TYR A 7 17.08 1.78 6.06
C TYR A 7 17.89 1.81 4.79
N THR A 8 17.53 0.99 3.84
CA THR A 8 17.99 1.10 2.46
C THR A 8 16.81 1.45 1.56
N PHE A 9 17.09 2.22 0.53
CA PHE A 9 16.13 2.53 -0.52
C PHE A 9 16.87 2.49 -1.86
N GLY A 10 16.53 1.54 -2.70
CA GLY A 10 17.25 1.35 -3.95
C GLY A 10 16.63 0.33 -4.89
N PRO A 11 17.17 0.22 -6.11
CA PRO A 11 16.72 -0.75 -7.08
C PRO A 11 17.09 -2.18 -6.67
N THR A 12 16.16 -3.08 -6.92
CA THR A 12 16.32 -4.52 -6.71
C THR A 12 16.09 -5.25 -8.02
N PHE A 13 16.96 -6.18 -8.34
CA PHE A 13 16.92 -6.96 -9.57
C PHE A 13 16.59 -8.42 -9.25
N ARG A 14 15.72 -9.02 -10.07
CA ARG A 14 15.35 -10.43 -10.00
C ARG A 14 15.55 -11.09 -11.34
N ALA A 15 16.40 -12.12 -11.39
CA ALA A 15 16.61 -12.94 -12.58
C ALA A 15 15.58 -14.08 -12.66
N GLU A 16 14.31 -13.72 -12.67
CA GLU A 16 13.20 -14.67 -12.75
C GLU A 16 12.56 -14.62 -14.14
N ASN A 17 12.28 -15.78 -14.70
CA ASN A 17 11.52 -15.89 -15.93
C ASN A 17 10.02 -15.97 -15.61
N SER A 18 9.46 -14.84 -15.16
CA SER A 18 8.04 -14.76 -14.85
C SER A 18 7.39 -13.59 -15.57
N ASN A 19 6.27 -13.87 -16.25
CA ASN A 19 5.51 -12.93 -17.07
C ASN A 19 4.15 -12.63 -16.44
N THR A 20 4.11 -12.38 -15.15
CA THR A 20 2.88 -12.02 -14.45
C THR A 20 2.83 -10.53 -14.15
N THR A 21 1.64 -9.98 -13.93
CA THR A 21 1.44 -8.57 -13.59
C THR A 21 2.02 -8.17 -12.23
N ARG A 22 2.43 -9.15 -11.42
CA ARG A 22 2.95 -8.96 -10.05
C ARG A 22 4.45 -9.21 -9.93
N HIS A 23 5.13 -9.62 -11.01
CA HIS A 23 6.54 -9.89 -11.01
C HIS A 23 7.25 -8.94 -11.96
N LEU A 24 8.15 -8.16 -11.42
CA LEU A 24 9.02 -7.25 -12.18
C LEU A 24 10.47 -7.72 -12.03
N ALA A 25 11.22 -7.59 -13.11
CA ALA A 25 12.66 -7.88 -13.08
C ALA A 25 13.47 -6.81 -12.33
N GLU A 26 12.95 -5.60 -12.27
CA GLU A 26 13.52 -4.47 -11.55
C GLU A 26 12.43 -3.72 -10.80
N PHE A 27 12.67 -3.42 -9.54
CA PHE A 27 11.77 -2.62 -8.70
C PHE A 27 12.54 -1.98 -7.56
N TRP A 28 11.98 -0.94 -6.97
CA TRP A 28 12.55 -0.26 -5.83
C TRP A 28 12.01 -0.83 -4.52
N MET A 29 12.90 -1.04 -3.57
CA MET A 29 12.55 -1.50 -2.22
C MET A 29 12.95 -0.49 -1.16
N VAL A 30 12.11 -0.35 -0.16
CA VAL A 30 12.44 0.29 1.11
C VAL A 30 12.58 -0.81 2.15
N GLU A 31 13.74 -0.91 2.77
CA GLU A 31 14.08 -1.98 3.71
C GLU A 31 14.55 -1.38 5.03
N PRO A 32 13.65 -1.05 5.95
CA PRO A 32 14.01 -0.57 7.28
C PRO A 32 14.44 -1.73 8.17
N GLU A 33 15.48 -1.49 8.99
CA GLU A 33 15.92 -2.39 10.04
C GLU A 33 16.07 -1.62 11.35
N VAL A 34 15.47 -2.13 12.40
CA VAL A 34 15.56 -1.56 13.75
C VAL A 34 16.07 -2.62 14.72
N ALA A 35 17.22 -2.34 15.31
CA ALA A 35 17.82 -3.22 16.31
C ALA A 35 16.90 -3.39 17.52
N PHE A 36 16.83 -4.60 18.04
CA PHE A 36 16.03 -4.98 19.23
C PHE A 36 14.51 -4.95 19.06
N ASN A 37 13.97 -4.67 17.87
CA ASN A 37 12.57 -4.81 17.62
C ASN A 37 12.16 -6.28 17.61
N ASN A 38 11.05 -6.59 18.28
CA ASN A 38 10.35 -7.84 18.15
C ASN A 38 9.34 -7.79 16.99
N LEU A 39 8.53 -8.84 16.82
CA LEU A 39 7.53 -8.92 15.76
C LEU A 39 6.45 -7.82 15.90
N GLU A 40 5.99 -7.54 17.11
CA GLU A 40 4.96 -6.53 17.38
C GLU A 40 5.46 -5.13 17.03
N ASP A 41 6.68 -4.80 17.44
CA ASP A 41 7.33 -3.52 17.10
C ASP A 41 7.50 -3.36 15.58
N ASN A 42 7.80 -4.44 14.86
CA ASN A 42 7.91 -4.40 13.39
C ASN A 42 6.55 -4.23 12.70
N ILE A 43 5.49 -4.81 13.26
CA ILE A 43 4.12 -4.62 12.78
C ILE A 43 3.70 -3.15 12.94
N ASP A 44 3.95 -2.56 14.09
CA ASP A 44 3.67 -1.15 14.36
C ASP A 44 4.45 -0.23 13.40
N LEU A 45 5.72 -0.52 13.18
CA LEU A 45 6.56 0.22 12.24
C LEU A 45 6.02 0.15 10.81
N ALA A 46 5.60 -1.04 10.37
CA ALA A 46 5.04 -1.23 9.04
C ALA A 46 3.70 -0.50 8.87
N GLU A 47 2.85 -0.50 9.89
CA GLU A 47 1.58 0.22 9.91
C GLU A 47 1.80 1.74 9.82
N ASP A 48 2.68 2.28 10.65
CA ASP A 48 3.04 3.71 10.63
C ASP A 48 3.65 4.13 9.30
N PHE A 49 4.51 3.29 8.73
CA PHE A 49 5.12 3.55 7.43
C PHE A 49 4.08 3.65 6.32
N LEU A 50 3.17 2.69 6.23
CA LEU A 50 2.12 2.68 5.21
C LEU A 50 1.15 3.86 5.37
N LYS A 51 0.74 4.17 6.59
CA LYS A 51 -0.09 5.34 6.88
C LYS A 51 0.59 6.64 6.50
N TYR A 52 1.88 6.76 6.81
CA TYR A 52 2.65 7.93 6.42
C TYR A 52 2.70 8.11 4.91
N VAL A 53 3.00 7.05 4.15
CA VAL A 53 3.08 7.11 2.68
C VAL A 53 1.72 7.45 2.07
N ILE A 54 0.65 6.84 2.55
CA ILE A 54 -0.72 7.12 2.05
C ILE A 54 -1.10 8.57 2.33
N ASN A 55 -0.85 9.07 3.54
CA ASN A 55 -1.10 10.48 3.88
C ASN A 55 -0.31 11.42 2.99
N TYR A 56 0.98 11.15 2.80
CA TYR A 56 1.84 11.98 1.96
C TYR A 56 1.31 12.05 0.52
N VAL A 57 0.91 10.91 -0.04
CA VAL A 57 0.35 10.85 -1.41
C VAL A 57 -0.97 11.62 -1.50
N LEU A 58 -1.86 11.47 -0.53
CA LEU A 58 -3.15 12.17 -0.50
C LEU A 58 -2.98 13.70 -0.41
N GLU A 59 -1.95 14.17 0.28
CA GLU A 59 -1.71 15.60 0.46
C GLU A 59 -0.92 16.24 -0.70
N ASN A 60 0.08 15.53 -1.23
CA ASN A 60 1.08 16.11 -2.12
C ASN A 60 0.95 15.67 -3.59
N CYS A 61 0.26 14.58 -3.87
CA CYS A 61 0.15 14.01 -5.23
C CYS A 61 -1.29 14.09 -5.78
N LYS A 62 -1.97 15.20 -5.54
CA LYS A 62 -3.40 15.35 -5.92
C LYS A 62 -3.65 15.23 -7.41
N ASP A 63 -2.80 15.84 -8.23
CA ASP A 63 -2.94 15.80 -9.68
C ASP A 63 -2.78 14.38 -10.24
N ASP A 64 -1.81 13.65 -9.71
CA ASP A 64 -1.58 12.24 -10.07
C ASP A 64 -2.72 11.35 -9.61
N LEU A 65 -3.24 11.59 -8.40
CA LEU A 65 -4.39 10.88 -7.88
C LEU A 65 -5.65 11.13 -8.69
N ASP A 66 -5.91 12.36 -9.08
CA ASP A 66 -7.06 12.71 -9.94
C ASP A 66 -6.97 12.04 -11.31
N PHE A 67 -5.78 11.98 -11.89
CA PHE A 67 -5.55 11.27 -13.14
C PHE A 67 -5.80 9.77 -13.00
N LEU A 68 -5.25 9.15 -11.95
CA LEU A 68 -5.40 7.72 -11.68
C LEU A 68 -6.85 7.36 -11.33
N ASP A 69 -7.55 8.22 -10.60
CA ASP A 69 -8.96 8.00 -10.24
C ASP A 69 -9.87 8.02 -11.47
N LYS A 70 -9.64 8.95 -12.40
CA LYS A 70 -10.35 8.98 -13.70
C LYS A 70 -10.09 7.71 -14.50
N ARG A 71 -8.83 7.29 -14.60
CA ARG A 71 -8.46 6.06 -15.28
C ARG A 71 -9.09 4.83 -14.62
N PHE A 72 -9.06 4.75 -13.32
CA PHE A 72 -9.71 3.68 -12.56
C PHE A 72 -11.22 3.63 -12.82
N ALA A 73 -11.89 4.78 -12.83
CA ALA A 73 -13.32 4.86 -13.15
C ALA A 73 -13.63 4.38 -14.57
N GLU A 74 -12.78 4.69 -15.55
CA GLU A 74 -12.92 4.19 -16.92
C GLU A 74 -12.73 2.67 -17.01
N GLU A 75 -11.74 2.13 -16.34
CA GLU A 75 -11.50 0.68 -16.26
C GLU A 75 -12.68 -0.05 -15.59
N GLN A 76 -13.30 0.54 -14.56
CA GLN A 76 -14.49 -0.02 -13.91
C GLN A 76 -15.69 -0.07 -14.83
N LYS A 77 -15.86 0.91 -15.71
CA LYS A 77 -16.97 0.91 -16.71
C LYS A 77 -16.88 -0.25 -17.69
N GLN A 78 -15.67 -0.74 -17.98
CA GLN A 78 -15.43 -1.86 -18.89
C GLN A 78 -15.67 -3.24 -18.24
N LYS A 79 -15.76 -3.30 -16.92
CA LYS A 79 -16.00 -4.54 -16.17
C LYS A 79 -17.50 -4.83 -16.05
N PRO A 80 -17.89 -6.14 -15.95
CA PRO A 80 -19.27 -6.52 -15.64
C PRO A 80 -19.74 -5.87 -14.33
N GLU A 81 -21.02 -5.55 -14.23
CA GLU A 81 -21.60 -4.87 -13.04
C GLU A 81 -21.28 -5.55 -11.71
N LYS A 82 -21.17 -6.88 -11.71
CA LYS A 82 -20.86 -7.68 -10.52
C LYS A 82 -19.43 -7.47 -9.99
N ASP A 83 -18.52 -7.04 -10.86
CA ASP A 83 -17.08 -6.92 -10.54
C ASP A 83 -16.65 -5.45 -10.42
N ARG A 84 -17.59 -4.51 -10.46
CA ARG A 84 -17.31 -3.09 -10.31
C ARG A 84 -17.07 -2.74 -8.85
N ALA A 85 -16.00 -1.97 -8.59
CA ALA A 85 -15.77 -1.40 -7.26
C ALA A 85 -16.85 -0.34 -6.97
N SER A 86 -17.38 -0.34 -5.75
CA SER A 86 -18.37 0.63 -5.29
C SER A 86 -17.78 1.99 -4.96
N GLU A 87 -16.46 2.06 -4.77
CA GLU A 87 -15.74 3.25 -4.33
C GLU A 87 -14.71 3.68 -5.38
N GLY A 88 -14.46 5.01 -5.50
CA GLY A 88 -13.35 5.57 -6.27
C GLY A 88 -11.99 5.25 -5.65
N LEU A 89 -10.92 5.45 -6.41
CA LEU A 89 -9.56 5.17 -5.96
C LEU A 89 -9.16 6.03 -4.75
N ILE A 90 -9.45 7.34 -4.80
CA ILE A 90 -9.13 8.29 -3.71
C ILE A 90 -9.90 7.95 -2.44
N GLU A 91 -11.20 7.67 -2.57
CA GLU A 91 -12.07 7.28 -1.47
C GLU A 91 -11.58 5.98 -0.81
N LYS A 92 -11.19 5.00 -1.62
CA LYS A 92 -10.61 3.75 -1.14
C LYS A 92 -9.30 3.97 -0.37
N LEU A 93 -8.42 4.85 -0.85
CA LEU A 93 -7.17 5.19 -0.14
C LEU A 93 -7.46 5.87 1.20
N GLN A 94 -8.40 6.81 1.25
CA GLN A 94 -8.81 7.48 2.48
C GLN A 94 -9.41 6.49 3.50
N ASN A 95 -10.24 5.57 3.02
CA ASN A 95 -10.85 4.54 3.84
C ASN A 95 -9.80 3.56 4.41
N VAL A 96 -8.88 3.11 3.57
CA VAL A 96 -7.74 2.27 4.00
C VAL A 96 -6.90 3.00 5.05
N ASN A 97 -6.57 4.26 4.83
CA ASN A 97 -5.78 5.05 5.78
C ASN A 97 -6.44 5.20 7.16
N SER A 98 -7.77 5.34 7.19
CA SER A 98 -8.53 5.50 8.43
C SER A 98 -8.73 4.17 9.18
N ASN A 99 -8.84 3.06 8.47
CA ASN A 99 -9.23 1.76 9.02
C ASN A 99 -8.13 0.70 8.94
N PHE A 100 -6.93 1.11 8.54
CA PHE A 100 -5.81 0.19 8.40
C PHE A 100 -5.27 -0.24 9.76
N GLN A 101 -5.20 -1.53 9.99
CA GLN A 101 -4.57 -2.12 11.14
C GLN A 101 -3.91 -3.45 10.76
N LEU A 102 -2.64 -3.61 11.10
CA LEU A 102 -1.92 -4.88 11.00
C LEU A 102 -2.14 -5.70 12.27
N MET A 103 -2.75 -6.85 12.14
CA MET A 103 -2.89 -7.81 13.24
C MET A 103 -2.18 -9.12 12.90
N ASN A 104 -1.26 -9.54 13.77
CA ASN A 104 -0.54 -10.82 13.64
C ASN A 104 0.14 -11.05 12.28
N GLY A 105 0.68 -9.97 11.67
CA GLY A 105 1.33 -10.05 10.36
C GLY A 105 0.37 -10.23 9.17
N VAL A 106 -0.93 -10.23 9.38
CA VAL A 106 -1.95 -10.28 8.35
C VAL A 106 -2.56 -8.89 8.17
N LEU A 107 -2.59 -8.42 6.94
CA LEU A 107 -3.24 -7.18 6.55
C LEU A 107 -4.76 -7.33 6.71
N ILE A 108 -5.31 -6.86 7.80
CA ILE A 108 -6.76 -6.78 7.98
C ILE A 108 -7.21 -5.35 7.69
N CYS A 109 -7.71 -5.14 6.50
CA CYS A 109 -8.49 -3.96 6.20
C CYS A 109 -9.86 -4.14 6.88
N ARG A 110 -10.11 -3.46 7.99
CA ARG A 110 -11.45 -3.38 8.56
C ARG A 110 -12.29 -2.52 7.62
N VAL A 111 -12.94 -3.18 6.68
CA VAL A 111 -14.08 -2.57 5.99
C VAL A 111 -15.15 -2.44 7.07
N SER A 112 -15.49 -1.22 7.45
CA SER A 112 -16.69 -1.02 8.25
C SER A 112 -17.85 -1.47 7.37
N MET A 113 -18.36 -2.66 7.63
CA MET A 113 -19.70 -3.01 7.17
C MET A 113 -20.62 -2.05 7.92
N SER A 114 -21.04 -0.99 7.24
CA SER A 114 -22.20 -0.25 7.66
C SER A 114 -23.38 -1.20 7.47
N ASP A 115 -23.83 -1.76 8.58
CA ASP A 115 -25.12 -2.44 8.64
C ASP A 115 -26.19 -1.46 8.16
N SER A 116 -26.76 -1.80 7.04
CA SER A 116 -28.02 -1.23 6.59
C SER A 116 -29.17 -2.05 7.15
#